data_21387d4d1c322adad3e040ad9143dc77
#
_entry.id   21387d4d1c322adad3e040ad9143dc77
#
_cell.length_a   1.000
_cell.length_b   1.000
_cell.length_c   1.000
_cell.angle_alpha   90.00
_cell.angle_beta   90.00
_cell.angle_gamma   90.00
#
_symmetry.space_group_name_H-M   'P 1'
#
loop_
_entity.id
_entity.type
_entity.pdbx_description
1 polymer ?
#
loop_
_entity_poly.entity_id
_entity_poly.type
_entity_poly.pdbx_seq_one_letter_code
_entity_poly.pdbx_strand_id
1 'polypeptide(L)'
;MHGLAPLEADVEVAGRTDPAIMRDLVTAAGGADVDARWPEVAEAAIAAYEQLAPDDLSERVAPGIVELLEALAERPAEFRLALLTGNLEPIARLKLARAAIGHYFEPEQGGYGSDHHDRAELPAIARERAGGWPRERTVVIGDTPRDIACARADDVRVAAVATGLFSVEQLADADAVVDDARALLPVLHSWHSWGQSPLGTRRGSQRRPKPQT
;
A
#
# COMPACT_ATOMS: atom_id res chain seq x y z
N MET A 1 4.59 17.44 -23.80
CA MET A 1 5.29 17.46 -22.50
C MET A 1 5.78 18.87 -22.21
N HIS A 2 6.17 19.16 -20.94
CA HIS A 2 6.47 20.53 -20.48
C HIS A 2 7.77 21.13 -21.03
N GLY A 3 8.57 20.42 -21.85
CA GLY A 3 9.84 20.90 -22.40
C GLY A 3 10.91 21.20 -21.31
N LEU A 4 10.76 20.60 -20.15
CA LEU A 4 11.64 20.80 -19.00
C LEU A 4 12.92 19.98 -19.14
N ALA A 5 14.04 20.48 -18.65
CA ALA A 5 15.28 19.74 -18.59
C ALA A 5 15.17 18.54 -17.61
N PRO A 6 15.95 17.46 -17.81
CA PRO A 6 16.06 16.41 -16.81
C PRO A 6 16.41 17.00 -15.44
N LEU A 7 15.72 16.54 -14.40
CA LEU A 7 15.91 17.04 -13.04
C LEU A 7 16.85 16.11 -12.29
N GLU A 8 17.90 16.65 -11.72
CA GLU A 8 18.64 16.06 -10.61
C GLU A 8 18.01 16.55 -9.29
N ALA A 9 16.78 16.11 -9.01
CA ALA A 9 16.10 16.45 -7.76
C ALA A 9 16.06 15.22 -6.87
N ASP A 10 16.50 15.39 -5.64
CA ASP A 10 16.36 14.40 -4.58
C ASP A 10 14.90 14.47 -4.06
N VAL A 11 13.99 13.75 -4.75
CA VAL A 11 12.58 13.67 -4.37
C VAL A 11 12.37 12.35 -3.65
N GLU A 12 11.93 12.41 -2.40
CA GLU A 12 11.54 11.23 -1.65
C GLU A 12 10.37 10.53 -2.36
N VAL A 13 10.56 9.24 -2.71
CA VAL A 13 9.56 8.47 -3.46
C VAL A 13 8.94 7.34 -2.64
N ALA A 14 9.63 6.86 -1.59
CA ALA A 14 9.22 5.70 -0.82
C ALA A 14 7.82 5.89 -0.21
N GLY A 15 6.89 4.99 -0.53
CA GLY A 15 5.54 4.98 0.01
C GLY A 15 4.64 6.14 -0.42
N ARG A 16 5.05 6.99 -1.35
CA ARG A 16 4.22 8.08 -1.90
C ARG A 16 3.39 7.64 -3.09
N THR A 17 2.42 8.47 -3.48
CA THR A 17 1.66 8.27 -4.71
C THR A 17 2.38 8.86 -5.92
N ASP A 18 2.26 8.21 -7.09
CA ASP A 18 2.84 8.75 -8.33
C ASP A 18 2.35 10.19 -8.63
N PRO A 19 1.06 10.52 -8.45
CA PRO A 19 0.60 11.90 -8.62
C PRO A 19 1.30 12.91 -7.71
N ALA A 20 1.53 12.57 -6.45
CA ALA A 20 2.23 13.45 -5.51
C ALA A 20 3.70 13.63 -5.90
N ILE A 21 4.38 12.55 -6.30
CA ILE A 21 5.77 12.59 -6.77
C ILE A 21 5.88 13.44 -8.05
N MET A 22 4.99 13.22 -9.02
CA MET A 22 5.01 13.94 -10.30
C MET A 22 4.75 15.44 -10.13
N ARG A 23 3.84 15.84 -9.22
CA ARG A 23 3.65 17.26 -8.88
C ARG A 23 4.93 17.90 -8.36
N ASP A 24 5.60 17.25 -7.42
CA ASP A 24 6.84 17.78 -6.86
C ASP A 24 7.94 17.87 -7.92
N LEU A 25 8.10 16.84 -8.76
CA LEU A 25 9.08 16.85 -9.84
C LEU A 25 8.83 17.96 -10.86
N VAL A 26 7.58 18.14 -11.32
CA VAL A 26 7.23 19.19 -12.27
C VAL A 26 7.40 20.58 -11.64
N THR A 27 7.00 20.74 -10.39
CA THR A 27 7.19 22.01 -9.65
C THR A 27 8.66 22.35 -9.49
N ALA A 28 9.48 21.39 -9.08
CA ALA A 28 10.92 21.56 -8.93
C ALA A 28 11.61 21.88 -10.26
N ALA A 29 11.07 21.38 -11.37
CA ALA A 29 11.53 21.72 -12.72
C ALA A 29 11.05 23.10 -13.23
N GLY A 30 10.36 23.89 -12.40
CA GLY A 30 9.80 25.19 -12.79
C GLY A 30 8.54 25.08 -13.65
N GLY A 31 7.91 23.90 -13.73
CA GLY A 31 6.63 23.70 -14.39
C GLY A 31 5.49 24.25 -13.54
N ALA A 32 4.44 24.71 -14.20
CA ALA A 32 3.20 25.15 -13.58
C ALA A 32 2.03 24.28 -14.04
N ASP A 33 0.98 24.27 -13.22
CA ASP A 33 -0.33 23.75 -13.60
C ASP A 33 -0.37 22.24 -13.97
N VAL A 34 0.28 21.44 -13.16
CA VAL A 34 0.28 19.97 -13.30
C VAL A 34 -1.14 19.41 -13.26
N ASP A 35 -2.01 19.98 -12.44
CA ASP A 35 -3.37 19.48 -12.24
C ASP A 35 -4.23 19.69 -13.51
N ALA A 36 -4.10 20.84 -14.20
CA ALA A 36 -4.81 21.07 -15.46
C ALA A 36 -4.35 20.14 -16.60
N ARG A 37 -3.11 19.66 -16.54
CA ARG A 37 -2.52 18.76 -17.53
C ARG A 37 -2.33 17.33 -17.02
N TRP A 38 -3.00 17.00 -15.92
CA TRP A 38 -2.82 15.70 -15.26
C TRP A 38 -3.02 14.50 -16.22
N PRO A 39 -4.06 14.44 -17.07
CA PRO A 39 -4.24 13.32 -18.00
C PRO A 39 -3.03 13.08 -18.90
N GLU A 40 -2.45 14.17 -19.45
CA GLU A 40 -1.28 14.10 -20.33
C GLU A 40 -0.02 13.64 -19.57
N VAL A 41 0.15 14.12 -18.34
CA VAL A 41 1.28 13.74 -17.48
C VAL A 41 1.19 12.27 -17.12
N ALA A 42 0.01 11.79 -16.72
CA ALA A 42 -0.21 10.41 -16.36
C ALA A 42 0.01 9.47 -17.57
N GLU A 43 -0.52 9.81 -18.73
CA GLU A 43 -0.33 9.03 -19.97
C GLU A 43 1.15 8.94 -20.36
N ALA A 44 1.87 10.06 -20.30
CA ALA A 44 3.31 10.08 -20.57
C ALA A 44 4.12 9.25 -19.58
N ALA A 45 3.73 9.27 -18.30
CA ALA A 45 4.39 8.47 -17.27
C ALA A 45 4.15 6.96 -17.46
N ILE A 46 2.93 6.57 -17.80
CA ILE A 46 2.58 5.17 -18.10
C ILE A 46 3.40 4.67 -19.30
N ALA A 47 3.39 5.42 -20.41
CA ALA A 47 4.14 5.07 -21.62
C ALA A 47 5.65 4.98 -21.36
N ALA A 48 6.21 5.93 -20.58
CA ALA A 48 7.62 5.90 -20.22
C ALA A 48 7.96 4.69 -19.35
N TYR A 49 7.11 4.36 -18.37
CA TYR A 49 7.32 3.19 -17.52
C TYR A 49 7.27 1.89 -18.34
N GLU A 50 6.30 1.76 -19.24
CA GLU A 50 6.18 0.59 -20.12
C GLU A 50 7.43 0.35 -20.97
N GLN A 51 8.05 1.41 -21.46
CA GLN A 51 9.25 1.36 -22.30
C GLN A 51 10.55 1.14 -21.52
N LEU A 52 10.65 1.68 -20.31
CA LEU A 52 11.90 1.75 -19.55
C LEU A 52 12.03 0.68 -18.48
N ALA A 53 10.91 0.14 -17.99
CA ALA A 53 10.95 -0.87 -16.94
C ALA A 53 11.42 -2.22 -17.50
N PRO A 54 12.20 -3.00 -16.72
CA PRO A 54 12.59 -4.36 -17.08
C PRO A 54 11.35 -5.23 -17.40
N ASP A 55 11.48 -6.14 -18.35
CA ASP A 55 10.41 -7.08 -18.73
C ASP A 55 10.13 -8.12 -17.62
N ASP A 56 11.12 -8.44 -16.82
CA ASP A 56 11.01 -9.33 -15.67
C ASP A 56 11.32 -8.56 -14.38
N LEU A 57 10.38 -8.60 -13.45
CA LEU A 57 10.48 -8.00 -12.12
C LEU A 57 10.36 -9.06 -11.01
N SER A 58 10.44 -10.36 -11.32
CA SER A 58 10.29 -11.44 -10.34
C SER A 58 11.31 -11.34 -9.19
N GLU A 59 12.56 -10.96 -9.50
CA GLU A 59 13.61 -10.73 -8.50
C GLU A 59 13.37 -9.49 -7.61
N ARG A 60 12.40 -8.65 -7.95
CA ARG A 60 12.00 -7.47 -7.15
C ARG A 60 10.91 -7.79 -6.13
N VAL A 61 10.33 -8.98 -6.19
CA VAL A 61 9.36 -9.44 -5.19
C VAL A 61 10.09 -9.71 -3.89
N ALA A 62 9.60 -9.12 -2.80
CA ALA A 62 10.24 -9.29 -1.50
C ALA A 62 10.17 -10.76 -1.04
N PRO A 63 11.18 -11.23 -0.28
CA PRO A 63 11.22 -12.61 0.20
C PRO A 63 9.95 -13.01 0.95
N GLY A 64 9.44 -14.21 0.64
CA GLY A 64 8.26 -14.78 1.28
C GLY A 64 6.91 -14.25 0.80
N ILE A 65 6.88 -13.23 -0.08
CA ILE A 65 5.61 -12.66 -0.58
C ILE A 65 4.85 -13.66 -1.46
N VAL A 66 5.53 -14.40 -2.33
CA VAL A 66 4.87 -15.38 -3.22
C VAL A 66 4.21 -16.46 -2.38
N GLU A 67 4.94 -17.04 -1.43
CA GLU A 67 4.42 -18.09 -0.54
C GLU A 67 3.27 -17.59 0.34
N LEU A 68 3.33 -16.34 0.80
CA LEU A 68 2.23 -15.72 1.54
C LEU A 68 0.99 -15.57 0.65
N LEU A 69 1.14 -15.04 -0.57
CA LEU A 69 0.03 -14.86 -1.51
C LEU A 69 -0.62 -16.19 -1.88
N GLU A 70 0.18 -17.23 -2.16
CA GLU A 70 -0.32 -18.60 -2.40
C GLU A 70 -1.15 -19.10 -1.22
N ALA A 71 -0.60 -19.04 0.00
CA ALA A 71 -1.26 -19.53 1.19
C ALA A 71 -2.57 -18.78 1.52
N LEU A 72 -2.65 -17.49 1.22
CA LEU A 72 -3.87 -16.69 1.39
C LEU A 72 -4.89 -16.98 0.27
N ALA A 73 -4.44 -17.14 -0.97
CA ALA A 73 -5.30 -17.44 -2.12
C ALA A 73 -5.95 -18.83 -2.03
N GLU A 74 -5.32 -19.79 -1.37
CA GLU A 74 -5.91 -21.10 -1.07
C GLU A 74 -7.10 -21.03 -0.10
N ARG A 75 -7.32 -19.88 0.54
CA ARG A 75 -8.36 -19.68 1.56
C ARG A 75 -9.30 -18.52 1.23
N PRO A 76 -9.99 -18.53 0.09
CA PRO A 76 -10.82 -17.41 -0.37
C PRO A 76 -12.06 -17.17 0.52
N ALA A 77 -12.45 -18.13 1.34
CA ALA A 77 -13.51 -17.95 2.33
C ALA A 77 -13.06 -17.14 3.56
N GLU A 78 -11.75 -17.11 3.83
CA GLU A 78 -11.17 -16.42 4.99
C GLU A 78 -10.52 -15.08 4.59
N PHE A 79 -9.86 -15.05 3.44
CA PHE A 79 -9.05 -13.91 2.98
C PHE A 79 -9.48 -13.44 1.60
N ARG A 80 -9.51 -12.15 1.44
CA ARG A 80 -9.68 -11.48 0.15
C ARG A 80 -8.48 -10.57 -0.09
N LEU A 81 -7.79 -10.78 -1.20
CA LEU A 81 -6.60 -10.02 -1.55
C LEU A 81 -7.00 -8.78 -2.35
N ALA A 82 -6.43 -7.65 -1.99
CA ALA A 82 -6.58 -6.39 -2.72
C ALA A 82 -5.25 -5.64 -2.74
N LEU A 83 -4.96 -4.97 -3.84
CA LEU A 83 -3.75 -4.17 -3.95
C LEU A 83 -3.95 -2.80 -3.29
N LEU A 84 -2.93 -2.33 -2.57
CA LEU A 84 -2.86 -0.97 -2.05
C LEU A 84 -1.54 -0.35 -2.49
N THR A 85 -1.57 0.64 -3.39
CA THR A 85 -0.35 1.20 -3.97
C THR A 85 -0.50 2.66 -4.35
N GLY A 86 0.57 3.43 -4.16
CA GLY A 86 0.66 4.80 -4.66
C GLY A 86 0.88 4.90 -6.17
N ASN A 87 1.14 3.80 -6.87
CA ASN A 87 1.32 3.84 -8.32
C ASN A 87 0.00 4.12 -9.05
N LEU A 88 0.11 4.70 -10.23
CA LEU A 88 -0.99 4.71 -11.19
C LEU A 88 -1.41 3.28 -11.50
N GLU A 89 -2.70 3.01 -11.61
CA GLU A 89 -3.21 1.64 -11.78
C GLU A 89 -2.56 0.90 -12.97
N PRO A 90 -2.42 1.48 -14.20
CA PRO A 90 -1.75 0.78 -15.30
C PRO A 90 -0.30 0.42 -14.98
N ILE A 91 0.43 1.30 -14.28
CA ILE A 91 1.82 1.03 -13.84
C ILE A 91 1.85 -0.11 -12.81
N ALA A 92 0.95 -0.07 -11.82
CA ALA A 92 0.87 -1.12 -10.81
C ALA A 92 0.57 -2.48 -11.44
N ARG A 93 -0.39 -2.55 -12.35
CA ARG A 93 -0.76 -3.77 -13.07
C ARG A 93 0.39 -4.32 -13.90
N LEU A 94 1.11 -3.45 -14.61
CA LEU A 94 2.28 -3.85 -15.38
C LEU A 94 3.40 -4.41 -14.48
N LYS A 95 3.67 -3.75 -13.33
CA LYS A 95 4.63 -4.24 -12.34
C LYS A 95 4.28 -5.65 -11.86
N LEU A 96 3.03 -5.87 -11.46
CA LEU A 96 2.57 -7.15 -10.95
C LEU A 96 2.59 -8.24 -12.02
N ALA A 97 2.25 -7.91 -13.28
CA ALA A 97 2.33 -8.85 -14.41
C ALA A 97 3.78 -9.26 -14.68
N ARG A 98 4.71 -8.29 -14.73
CA ARG A 98 6.14 -8.56 -14.91
C ARG A 98 6.79 -9.25 -13.70
N ALA A 99 6.20 -9.12 -12.52
CA ALA A 99 6.62 -9.84 -11.31
C ALA A 99 5.94 -11.22 -11.17
N ALA A 100 5.11 -11.63 -12.13
CA ALA A 100 4.36 -12.89 -12.16
C ALA A 100 3.40 -13.13 -10.97
N ILE A 101 3.02 -12.06 -10.25
CA ILE A 101 2.09 -12.12 -9.09
C ILE A 101 0.76 -11.40 -9.34
N GLY A 102 0.52 -10.88 -10.54
CA GLY A 102 -0.69 -10.12 -10.87
C GLY A 102 -1.98 -10.94 -10.76
N HIS A 103 -1.90 -12.24 -10.95
CA HIS A 103 -3.05 -13.15 -10.92
C HIS A 103 -3.68 -13.33 -9.52
N TYR A 104 -3.00 -12.93 -8.45
CA TYR A 104 -3.55 -12.94 -7.09
C TYR A 104 -4.51 -11.79 -6.81
N PHE A 105 -4.53 -10.75 -7.66
CA PHE A 105 -5.29 -9.53 -7.42
C PHE A 105 -6.35 -9.35 -8.51
N GLU A 106 -7.62 -9.39 -8.09
CA GLU A 106 -8.75 -9.16 -8.97
C GLU A 106 -8.65 -7.79 -9.68
N PRO A 107 -8.99 -7.70 -10.97
CA PRO A 107 -9.22 -6.42 -11.61
C PRO A 107 -10.26 -5.60 -10.81
N GLU A 108 -10.22 -4.30 -10.88
CA GLU A 108 -11.17 -3.40 -10.21
C GLU A 108 -11.15 -3.41 -8.66
N GLN A 109 -10.34 -4.25 -8.05
CA GLN A 109 -10.13 -4.22 -6.60
C GLN A 109 -8.82 -3.54 -6.24
N GLY A 110 -8.82 -2.89 -5.07
CA GLY A 110 -7.65 -2.19 -4.57
C GLY A 110 -7.82 -0.67 -4.54
N GLY A 111 -6.77 0.00 -4.05
CA GLY A 111 -6.62 1.45 -4.03
C GLY A 111 -5.31 1.85 -4.70
N TYR A 112 -5.37 2.77 -5.62
CA TYR A 112 -4.27 3.15 -6.50
C TYR A 112 -4.00 4.66 -6.42
N GLY A 113 -2.79 5.08 -6.73
CA GLY A 113 -2.47 6.49 -6.89
C GLY A 113 -3.31 7.19 -7.97
N SER A 114 -3.90 6.45 -8.91
CA SER A 114 -4.89 6.97 -9.87
C SER A 114 -6.19 7.43 -9.20
N ASP A 115 -6.53 6.89 -8.04
CA ASP A 115 -7.78 7.16 -7.36
C ASP A 115 -7.69 8.43 -6.52
N HIS A 116 -6.58 8.59 -5.79
CA HIS A 116 -6.35 9.75 -4.95
C HIS A 116 -4.86 10.04 -4.80
N HIS A 117 -4.51 11.34 -4.78
CA HIS A 117 -3.13 11.78 -4.60
C HIS A 117 -2.65 11.60 -3.15
N ASP A 118 -3.55 11.67 -2.18
CA ASP A 118 -3.24 11.36 -0.79
C ASP A 118 -3.39 9.85 -0.55
N ARG A 119 -2.29 9.21 -0.14
CA ARG A 119 -2.27 7.78 0.15
C ARG A 119 -3.21 7.39 1.29
N ALA A 120 -3.50 8.32 2.21
CA ALA A 120 -4.38 8.09 3.35
C ALA A 120 -5.82 7.69 2.95
N GLU A 121 -6.28 8.09 1.77
CA GLU A 121 -7.61 7.79 1.24
C GLU A 121 -7.72 6.40 0.60
N LEU A 122 -6.59 5.81 0.22
CA LEU A 122 -6.57 4.57 -0.58
C LEU A 122 -7.14 3.34 0.14
N PRO A 123 -6.94 3.12 1.46
CA PRO A 123 -7.52 1.97 2.15
C PRO A 123 -9.05 1.98 2.15
N ALA A 124 -9.67 3.17 2.35
CA ALA A 124 -11.11 3.32 2.30
C ALA A 124 -11.67 2.99 0.91
N ILE A 125 -11.03 3.47 -0.16
CA ILE A 125 -11.39 3.18 -1.55
C ILE A 125 -11.28 1.67 -1.83
N ALA A 126 -10.19 1.03 -1.41
CA ALA A 126 -10.00 -0.40 -1.59
C ALA A 126 -11.10 -1.22 -0.90
N ARG A 127 -11.49 -0.85 0.32
CA ARG A 127 -12.57 -1.52 1.05
C ARG A 127 -13.94 -1.32 0.40
N GLU A 128 -14.22 -0.12 -0.11
CA GLU A 128 -15.45 0.16 -0.84
C GLU A 128 -15.57 -0.71 -2.09
N ARG A 129 -14.52 -0.81 -2.91
CA ARG A 129 -14.45 -1.70 -4.07
C ARG A 129 -14.58 -3.19 -3.71
N ALA A 130 -14.14 -3.56 -2.51
CA ALA A 130 -14.36 -4.89 -1.97
C ALA A 130 -15.78 -5.14 -1.45
N GLY A 131 -16.75 -4.26 -1.76
CA GLY A 131 -18.14 -4.36 -1.33
C GLY A 131 -18.40 -3.81 0.07
N GLY A 132 -17.67 -2.79 0.50
CA GLY A 132 -17.78 -2.20 1.84
C GLY A 132 -17.14 -3.08 2.91
N TRP A 133 -15.97 -3.65 2.62
CA TRP A 133 -15.30 -4.57 3.55
C TRP A 133 -15.05 -3.91 4.92
N PRO A 134 -15.36 -4.58 6.05
CA PRO A 134 -15.28 -3.97 7.39
C PRO A 134 -13.85 -3.61 7.79
N ARG A 135 -13.69 -2.47 8.48
CA ARG A 135 -12.38 -2.02 8.99
C ARG A 135 -11.71 -3.01 9.92
N GLU A 136 -12.47 -3.55 10.85
CA GLU A 136 -12.02 -4.53 11.85
C GLU A 136 -11.56 -5.86 11.25
N ARG A 137 -11.88 -6.09 9.98
CA ARG A 137 -11.46 -7.26 9.19
C ARG A 137 -10.47 -6.91 8.09
N THR A 138 -9.99 -5.67 8.06
CA THR A 138 -9.03 -5.19 7.07
C THR A 138 -7.65 -5.12 7.69
N VAL A 139 -6.65 -5.55 6.93
CA VAL A 139 -5.23 -5.44 7.29
C VAL A 139 -4.49 -4.86 6.10
N VAL A 140 -3.76 -3.77 6.31
CA VAL A 140 -2.76 -3.28 5.36
C VAL A 140 -1.46 -4.04 5.61
N ILE A 141 -0.84 -4.54 4.55
CA ILE A 141 0.51 -5.12 4.60
C ILE A 141 1.42 -4.19 3.79
N GLY A 142 2.51 -3.76 4.40
CA GLY A 142 3.45 -2.85 3.74
C GLY A 142 4.84 -2.89 4.37
N ASP A 143 5.77 -2.10 3.83
CA ASP A 143 7.18 -2.08 4.24
C ASP A 143 7.69 -0.67 4.56
N THR A 144 6.78 0.32 4.64
CA THR A 144 7.15 1.71 4.90
C THR A 144 6.34 2.33 6.05
N PRO A 145 6.86 3.37 6.74
CA PRO A 145 6.08 4.15 7.70
C PRO A 145 4.82 4.80 7.10
N ARG A 146 4.79 5.02 5.76
CA ARG A 146 3.62 5.57 5.06
C ARG A 146 2.49 4.53 4.94
N ASP A 147 2.82 3.24 4.89
CA ASP A 147 1.81 2.16 4.95
C ASP A 147 1.14 2.13 6.31
N ILE A 148 1.92 2.32 7.37
CA ILE A 148 1.41 2.43 8.73
C ILE A 148 0.50 3.67 8.84
N ALA A 149 0.97 4.83 8.37
CA ALA A 149 0.19 6.06 8.42
C ALA A 149 -1.13 5.95 7.65
N CYS A 150 -1.14 5.35 6.45
CA CYS A 150 -2.36 5.21 5.67
C CYS A 150 -3.35 4.20 6.30
N ALA A 151 -2.86 3.12 6.90
CA ALA A 151 -3.70 2.19 7.66
C ALA A 151 -4.35 2.86 8.87
N ARG A 152 -3.57 3.66 9.62
CA ARG A 152 -4.08 4.42 10.77
C ARG A 152 -5.12 5.47 10.37
N ALA A 153 -4.97 6.10 9.20
CA ALA A 153 -5.94 7.07 8.69
C ALA A 153 -7.33 6.46 8.45
N ASP A 154 -7.41 5.21 8.04
CA ASP A 154 -8.66 4.47 7.86
C ASP A 154 -9.05 3.61 9.09
N ASP A 155 -8.33 3.73 10.21
CA ASP A 155 -8.55 2.92 11.43
C ASP A 155 -8.57 1.41 11.17
N VAL A 156 -7.64 0.94 10.33
CA VAL A 156 -7.44 -0.49 10.04
C VAL A 156 -6.12 -0.99 10.60
N ARG A 157 -6.00 -2.30 10.75
CA ARG A 157 -4.75 -2.93 11.21
C ARG A 157 -3.67 -2.83 10.15
N VAL A 158 -2.42 -2.83 10.61
CA VAL A 158 -1.24 -2.87 9.74
C VAL A 158 -0.23 -3.90 10.21
N ALA A 159 0.22 -4.72 9.27
CA ALA A 159 1.35 -5.62 9.44
C ALA A 159 2.50 -5.13 8.56
N ALA A 160 3.67 -4.92 9.14
CA ALA A 160 4.84 -4.44 8.41
C ALA A 160 5.84 -5.56 8.16
N VAL A 161 6.47 -5.53 6.97
CA VAL A 161 7.53 -6.46 6.58
C VAL A 161 8.83 -5.69 6.40
N ALA A 162 9.81 -5.94 7.28
CA ALA A 162 11.10 -5.23 7.28
C ALA A 162 12.10 -5.85 6.28
N THR A 163 11.67 -6.02 5.02
CA THR A 163 12.53 -6.53 3.92
C THR A 163 12.99 -5.43 2.97
N GLY A 164 12.50 -4.19 3.15
CA GLY A 164 12.79 -3.04 2.33
C GLY A 164 13.87 -2.12 2.92
N LEU A 165 13.66 -0.82 2.77
CA LEU A 165 14.59 0.23 3.21
C LEU A 165 14.48 0.53 4.71
N PHE A 166 13.40 0.11 5.37
CA PHE A 166 13.10 0.45 6.77
C PHE A 166 13.35 -0.74 7.70
N SER A 167 13.98 -0.45 8.84
CA SER A 167 14.26 -1.46 9.87
C SER A 167 13.02 -1.77 10.71
N VAL A 168 13.09 -2.87 11.49
CA VAL A 168 12.04 -3.26 12.45
C VAL A 168 11.71 -2.12 13.42
N GLU A 169 12.73 -1.38 13.88
CA GLU A 169 12.55 -0.26 14.80
C GLU A 169 11.82 0.92 14.15
N GLN A 170 12.07 1.17 12.87
CA GLN A 170 11.39 2.23 12.12
C GLN A 170 9.94 1.88 11.79
N LEU A 171 9.59 0.60 11.81
CA LEU A 171 8.25 0.09 11.55
C LEU A 171 7.50 -0.32 12.84
N ALA A 172 8.04 -0.03 14.01
CA ALA A 172 7.51 -0.48 15.31
C ALA A 172 6.10 0.03 15.65
N ASP A 173 5.60 1.06 14.96
CA ASP A 173 4.23 1.56 15.12
C ASP A 173 3.16 0.70 14.41
N ALA A 174 3.57 -0.35 13.67
CA ALA A 174 2.66 -1.36 13.13
C ALA A 174 2.11 -2.29 14.22
N ASP A 175 0.95 -2.93 13.98
CA ASP A 175 0.37 -3.90 14.91
C ASP A 175 1.16 -5.20 14.97
N ALA A 176 1.92 -5.50 13.91
CA ALA A 176 2.92 -6.56 13.86
C ALA A 176 4.05 -6.16 12.89
N VAL A 177 5.28 -6.54 13.21
CA VAL A 177 6.44 -6.37 12.33
C VAL A 177 7.14 -7.72 12.20
N VAL A 178 7.45 -8.10 10.97
CA VAL A 178 8.21 -9.32 10.65
C VAL A 178 9.36 -8.99 9.71
N ASP A 179 10.38 -9.82 9.68
CA ASP A 179 11.54 -9.73 8.78
C ASP A 179 11.40 -10.60 7.52
N ASP A 180 10.36 -11.45 7.47
CA ASP A 180 10.02 -12.30 6.35
C ASP A 180 8.49 -12.40 6.21
N ALA A 181 7.96 -12.19 5.00
CA ALA A 181 6.53 -12.17 4.75
C ALA A 181 5.84 -13.50 5.10
N ARG A 182 6.53 -14.63 5.05
CA ARG A 182 5.98 -15.95 5.45
C ARG A 182 5.55 -15.96 6.92
N ALA A 183 6.19 -15.18 7.77
CA ALA A 183 5.83 -15.06 9.18
C ALA A 183 4.51 -14.30 9.43
N LEU A 184 3.95 -13.65 8.41
CA LEU A 184 2.64 -12.98 8.53
C LEU A 184 1.47 -13.95 8.60
N LEU A 185 1.55 -15.13 7.98
CA LEU A 185 0.42 -16.05 7.91
C LEU A 185 -0.16 -16.41 9.30
N PRO A 186 0.63 -16.83 10.29
CA PRO A 186 0.10 -17.07 11.64
C PRO A 186 -0.43 -15.81 12.32
N VAL A 187 0.12 -14.64 12.05
CA VAL A 187 -0.37 -13.36 12.57
C VAL A 187 -1.76 -13.07 12.02
N LEU A 188 -1.95 -13.17 10.71
CA LEU A 188 -3.22 -12.94 10.04
C LEU A 188 -4.30 -13.94 10.50
N HIS A 189 -3.96 -15.21 10.68
CA HIS A 189 -4.86 -16.21 11.24
C HIS A 189 -5.29 -15.86 12.66
N SER A 190 -4.36 -15.40 13.51
CA SER A 190 -4.71 -15.00 14.87
C SER A 190 -5.70 -13.84 14.87
N TRP A 191 -5.55 -12.89 13.96
CA TRP A 191 -6.44 -11.74 13.83
C TRP A 191 -7.80 -12.11 13.23
N HIS A 192 -7.84 -13.07 12.31
CA HIS A 192 -9.08 -13.58 11.74
C HIS A 192 -9.95 -14.25 12.82
N SER A 193 -9.36 -15.08 13.68
CA SER A 193 -10.08 -15.78 14.74
C SER A 193 -10.69 -14.84 15.80
N TRP A 194 -10.08 -13.68 16.05
CA TRP A 194 -10.60 -12.68 16.99
C TRP A 194 -11.89 -12.00 16.47
N GLY A 195 -12.01 -11.80 15.16
CA GLY A 195 -13.22 -11.24 14.54
C GLY A 195 -14.45 -12.17 14.54
N GLN A 196 -14.25 -13.44 14.80
CA GLN A 196 -15.33 -14.47 14.86
C GLN A 196 -15.81 -14.80 16.27
N SER A 197 -15.20 -14.25 17.32
CA SER A 197 -15.67 -14.49 18.69
C SER A 197 -17.02 -13.80 18.93
N PRO A 198 -18.08 -14.55 19.37
CA PRO A 198 -19.45 -14.04 19.52
C PRO A 198 -19.63 -13.02 20.67
N LEU A 199 -18.59 -12.72 21.42
CA LEU A 199 -18.66 -11.82 22.58
C LEU A 199 -17.40 -10.92 22.62
N GLY A 200 -17.41 -9.91 21.75
CA GLY A 200 -16.52 -8.75 21.89
C GLY A 200 -16.95 -7.85 23.05
N THR A 201 -16.74 -8.29 24.28
CA THR A 201 -16.75 -7.35 25.42
C THR A 201 -15.55 -6.43 25.25
N ARG A 202 -15.83 -5.21 24.78
CA ARG A 202 -14.90 -4.08 24.86
C ARG A 202 -14.38 -4.03 26.30
N ARG A 203 -13.13 -4.41 26.53
CA ARG A 203 -12.44 -3.99 27.75
C ARG A 203 -12.31 -2.48 27.67
N GLY A 204 -13.13 -1.81 28.46
CA GLY A 204 -13.13 -0.36 28.57
C GLY A 204 -11.72 0.14 28.86
N SER A 205 -11.31 1.16 28.14
CA SER A 205 -10.09 1.92 28.40
C SER A 205 -10.11 2.36 29.85
N GLN A 206 -9.30 1.73 30.70
CA GLN A 206 -9.01 2.25 32.03
C GLN A 206 -8.26 3.56 31.85
N ARG A 207 -8.98 4.67 32.00
CA ARG A 207 -8.38 6.01 32.15
C ARG A 207 -7.47 5.96 33.38
N ARG A 208 -6.17 6.15 33.19
CA ARG A 208 -5.23 6.38 34.29
C ARG A 208 -5.70 7.66 35.04
N PRO A 209 -5.82 7.63 36.37
CA PRO A 209 -6.13 8.83 37.15
C PRO A 209 -4.96 9.82 37.02
N LYS A 210 -5.31 11.10 36.83
CA LYS A 210 -4.35 12.22 36.88
C LYS A 210 -3.79 12.34 38.30
N PRO A 211 -2.47 12.61 38.47
CA PRO A 211 -1.94 12.95 39.79
C PRO A 211 -2.53 14.29 40.24
N GLN A 212 -3.02 14.31 41.45
CA GLN A 212 -3.41 15.54 42.15
C GLN A 212 -2.14 16.22 42.66
N THR A 213 -1.97 17.48 42.29
CA THR A 213 -1.05 18.44 42.91
C THR A 213 -1.63 18.99 44.16
#